data_046af8f419823db68296e0aec8d52270
#
_entry.id   046af8f419823db68296e0aec8d52270
#
_cell.length_a   1.000
_cell.length_b   1.000
_cell.length_c   1.000
_cell.angle_alpha   90.00
_cell.angle_beta   90.00
_cell.angle_gamma   90.00
#
_symmetry.space_group_name_H-M   'P 1'
#
loop_
_entity.id
_entity.type
_entity.pdbx_description
1 polymer ?
#
loop_
_entity_poly.entity_id
_entity_poly.type
_entity_poly.pdbx_seq_one_letter_code
_entity_poly.pdbx_strand_id
1 'polypeptide(L)'
;MLFRSKPHFVYSWKLEPTDKLPKGKKPCLSLRELEKQVNTDLDLLVNIVDGQMTVCELVDRYLKTKTGVRQSTKQGYVTVQRLLAKEAFGKKTIRSVKTSDAKLFLIELQQEDGKSYSSIHTIRGVLRPAFQMAVDDDILVKNPFGFQLAGVLVNDAVT
;
A
#
# COMPACT_ATOMS: atom_id res chain seq x y z
N MET A 1 -10.19 -21.75 5.30
CA MET A 1 -11.28 -21.72 6.29
C MET A 1 -12.27 -20.62 5.92
N LEU A 2 -13.45 -21.01 5.51
CA LEU A 2 -14.49 -20.03 5.19
C LEU A 2 -15.14 -19.55 6.50
N PHE A 3 -14.88 -18.28 6.85
CA PHE A 3 -15.63 -17.63 7.93
C PHE A 3 -17.07 -17.40 7.47
N ARG A 4 -17.99 -18.23 7.92
CA ARG A 4 -19.41 -17.91 7.84
C ARG A 4 -19.72 -16.85 8.90
N SER A 5 -19.66 -15.58 8.52
CA SER A 5 -20.21 -14.53 9.36
C SER A 5 -21.73 -14.72 9.45
N LYS A 6 -22.26 -14.71 10.67
CA LYS A 6 -23.71 -14.71 10.86
C LYS A 6 -24.32 -13.45 10.20
N PRO A 7 -25.47 -13.56 9.52
CA PRO A 7 -26.12 -12.38 8.94
C PRO A 7 -26.42 -11.37 10.04
N HIS A 8 -25.99 -10.12 9.80
CA HIS A 8 -26.21 -9.01 10.73
C HIS A 8 -27.37 -8.17 10.23
N PHE A 9 -28.47 -8.11 11.03
CA PHE A 9 -29.64 -7.34 10.69
C PHE A 9 -29.57 -5.97 11.37
N VAL A 10 -29.83 -4.92 10.58
CA VAL A 10 -29.91 -3.55 11.07
C VAL A 10 -31.35 -3.08 10.98
N TYR A 11 -31.88 -2.53 12.06
CA TYR A 11 -33.26 -2.07 12.14
C TYR A 11 -33.32 -0.57 12.40
N SER A 12 -34.25 0.11 11.76
CA SER A 12 -34.56 1.49 12.02
C SER A 12 -36.07 1.76 11.84
N TRP A 13 -36.58 2.72 12.58
CA TRP A 13 -37.94 3.22 12.43
C TRP A 13 -38.06 4.31 11.35
N LYS A 14 -36.96 4.71 10.74
CA LYS A 14 -36.88 5.76 9.72
C LYS A 14 -36.18 5.18 8.49
N LEU A 15 -36.71 5.47 7.30
CA LEU A 15 -36.05 5.15 6.04
C LEU A 15 -35.09 6.29 5.64
N GLU A 16 -35.58 7.52 5.66
CA GLU A 16 -34.84 8.73 5.30
C GLU A 16 -34.54 9.58 6.55
N PRO A 17 -33.49 10.41 6.57
CA PRO A 17 -33.17 11.29 7.70
C PRO A 17 -34.27 12.26 8.07
N THR A 18 -35.08 12.65 7.09
CA THR A 18 -36.20 13.62 7.25
C THR A 18 -37.49 13.00 7.76
N ASP A 19 -37.55 11.64 7.85
CA ASP A 19 -38.74 10.93 8.28
C ASP A 19 -39.04 11.21 9.75
N LYS A 20 -40.36 11.37 10.08
CA LYS A 20 -40.80 11.55 11.47
C LYS A 20 -40.74 10.21 12.22
N LEU A 21 -40.24 10.27 13.45
CA LEU A 21 -40.20 9.13 14.32
C LEU A 21 -41.61 8.76 14.82
N PRO A 22 -42.02 7.48 14.81
CA PRO A 22 -43.30 7.07 15.39
C PRO A 22 -43.40 7.41 16.89
N LYS A 23 -44.59 7.69 17.36
CA LYS A 23 -44.84 8.01 18.78
C LYS A 23 -44.37 6.88 19.69
N GLY A 24 -43.64 7.23 20.74
CA GLY A 24 -43.15 6.25 21.74
C GLY A 24 -41.87 5.51 21.36
N LYS A 25 -41.23 5.86 20.24
CA LYS A 25 -39.95 5.27 19.83
C LYS A 25 -38.77 6.17 20.18
N LYS A 26 -37.64 5.56 20.55
CA LYS A 26 -36.41 6.28 20.85
C LYS A 26 -35.79 6.86 19.57
N PRO A 27 -35.10 8.00 19.66
CA PRO A 27 -34.35 8.55 18.52
C PRO A 27 -33.39 7.50 17.93
N CYS A 28 -33.37 7.38 16.60
CA CYS A 28 -32.50 6.44 15.90
C CYS A 28 -32.05 7.05 14.56
N LEU A 29 -30.96 6.53 14.02
CA LEU A 29 -30.51 6.86 12.67
C LEU A 29 -31.46 6.23 11.63
N SER A 30 -31.63 6.88 10.50
CA SER A 30 -32.39 6.33 9.37
C SER A 30 -31.66 5.15 8.74
N LEU A 31 -32.37 4.28 7.99
CA LEU A 31 -31.75 3.19 7.25
C LEU A 31 -30.72 3.68 6.24
N ARG A 32 -30.95 4.83 5.60
CA ARG A 32 -30.00 5.46 4.67
C ARG A 32 -28.70 5.89 5.34
N GLU A 33 -28.78 6.46 6.54
CA GLU A 33 -27.61 6.85 7.33
C GLU A 33 -26.83 5.62 7.81
N LEU A 34 -27.51 4.56 8.25
CA LEU A 34 -26.90 3.30 8.65
C LEU A 34 -26.23 2.60 7.49
N GLU A 35 -26.86 2.57 6.32
CA GLU A 35 -26.26 2.00 5.08
C GLU A 35 -24.97 2.74 4.71
N LYS A 36 -24.96 4.06 4.75
CA LYS A 36 -23.78 4.87 4.49
C LYS A 36 -22.67 4.60 5.50
N GLN A 37 -23.00 4.45 6.78
CA GLN A 37 -22.03 4.15 7.83
C GLN A 37 -21.41 2.76 7.61
N VAL A 38 -22.21 1.72 7.34
CA VAL A 38 -21.72 0.36 7.07
C VAL A 38 -20.80 0.33 5.84
N ASN A 39 -21.15 1.02 4.76
CA ASN A 39 -20.33 1.10 3.56
C ASN A 39 -18.99 1.79 3.85
N THR A 40 -18.99 2.87 4.63
CA THR A 40 -17.75 3.56 5.05
C THR A 40 -16.87 2.63 5.91
N ASP A 41 -17.46 1.89 6.84
CA ASP A 41 -16.74 0.95 7.69
C ASP A 41 -16.15 -0.21 6.87
N LEU A 42 -16.87 -0.72 5.86
CA LEU A 42 -16.38 -1.74 4.94
C LEU A 42 -15.22 -1.23 4.09
N ASP A 43 -15.29 0.00 3.58
CA ASP A 43 -14.19 0.62 2.82
C ASP A 43 -12.94 0.78 3.68
N LEU A 44 -13.10 1.18 4.94
CA LEU A 44 -12.00 1.26 5.91
C LEU A 44 -11.37 -0.11 6.19
N LEU A 45 -12.18 -1.16 6.32
CA LEU A 45 -11.69 -2.53 6.52
C LEU A 45 -10.92 -3.05 5.31
N VAL A 46 -11.40 -2.79 4.10
CA VAL A 46 -10.69 -3.13 2.85
C VAL A 46 -9.33 -2.44 2.82
N ASN A 47 -9.28 -1.13 3.10
CA ASN A 47 -8.04 -0.37 3.15
C ASN A 47 -7.08 -0.89 4.23
N ILE A 48 -7.59 -1.35 5.37
CA ILE A 48 -6.78 -1.96 6.43
C ILE A 48 -6.17 -3.29 5.96
N VAL A 49 -6.96 -4.14 5.32
CA VAL A 49 -6.50 -5.44 4.80
C VAL A 49 -5.43 -5.24 3.73
N ASP A 50 -5.66 -4.36 2.76
CA ASP A 50 -4.67 -4.03 1.72
C ASP A 50 -3.41 -3.41 2.31
N GLY A 51 -3.50 -2.64 3.39
CA GLY A 51 -2.36 -2.07 4.10
C GLY A 51 -1.51 -3.07 4.89
N GLN A 52 -2.02 -4.28 5.14
CA GLN A 52 -1.24 -5.40 5.72
C GLN A 52 -0.35 -6.10 4.69
N MET A 53 -0.53 -5.80 3.41
CA MET A 53 0.30 -6.28 2.32
C MET A 53 1.78 -5.99 2.59
N THR A 54 2.65 -6.94 2.28
CA THR A 54 4.10 -6.75 2.38
C THR A 54 4.65 -5.97 1.17
N VAL A 55 5.86 -5.44 1.33
CA VAL A 55 6.56 -4.77 0.21
C VAL A 55 6.73 -5.71 -0.99
N CYS A 56 7.07 -7.00 -0.75
CA CYS A 56 7.16 -8.00 -1.82
C CYS A 56 5.84 -8.16 -2.57
N GLU A 57 4.73 -8.31 -1.87
CA GLU A 57 3.41 -8.47 -2.47
C GLU A 57 2.97 -7.23 -3.25
N LEU A 58 3.29 -6.04 -2.74
CA LEU A 58 3.03 -4.79 -3.45
C LEU A 58 3.80 -4.71 -4.76
N VAL A 59 5.09 -5.05 -4.74
CA VAL A 59 5.94 -5.05 -5.94
C VAL A 59 5.44 -6.10 -6.95
N ASP A 60 5.07 -7.29 -6.50
CA ASP A 60 4.50 -8.33 -7.36
C ASP A 60 3.20 -7.85 -8.02
N ARG A 61 2.32 -7.21 -7.25
CA ARG A 61 1.07 -6.61 -7.76
C ARG A 61 1.36 -5.53 -8.81
N TYR A 62 2.31 -4.63 -8.51
CA TYR A 62 2.73 -3.59 -9.45
C TYR A 62 3.29 -4.18 -10.76
N LEU A 63 4.18 -5.17 -10.67
CA LEU A 63 4.80 -5.77 -11.84
C LEU A 63 3.81 -6.52 -12.74
N LYS A 64 2.73 -7.06 -12.18
CA LYS A 64 1.61 -7.64 -12.95
C LYS A 64 0.90 -6.62 -13.84
N THR A 65 0.94 -5.33 -13.49
CA THR A 65 0.38 -4.25 -14.32
C THR A 65 1.29 -3.88 -15.49
N LYS A 66 2.55 -4.34 -15.49
CA LYS A 66 3.55 -4.03 -16.51
C LYS A 66 3.54 -5.08 -17.63
N THR A 67 2.66 -4.88 -18.59
CA THR A 67 2.58 -5.68 -19.81
C THR A 67 3.34 -5.00 -20.95
N GLY A 68 3.84 -5.77 -21.94
CA GLY A 68 4.51 -5.24 -23.11
C GLY A 68 5.92 -4.69 -22.90
N VAL A 69 6.53 -4.94 -21.73
CA VAL A 69 7.93 -4.54 -21.48
C VAL A 69 8.94 -5.48 -22.14
N ARG A 70 10.13 -4.94 -22.47
CA ARG A 70 11.22 -5.70 -23.09
C ARG A 70 11.74 -6.79 -22.14
N GLN A 71 12.30 -7.86 -22.72
CA GLN A 71 12.83 -9.00 -21.95
C GLN A 71 13.93 -8.60 -20.96
N SER A 72 14.82 -7.67 -21.34
CA SER A 72 15.85 -7.14 -20.45
C SER A 72 15.25 -6.42 -19.23
N THR A 73 14.16 -5.68 -19.42
CA THR A 73 13.43 -5.02 -18.33
C THR A 73 12.79 -6.05 -17.39
N LYS A 74 12.20 -7.13 -17.94
CA LYS A 74 11.64 -8.22 -17.14
C LYS A 74 12.70 -8.91 -16.26
N GLN A 75 13.90 -9.10 -16.78
CA GLN A 75 15.02 -9.66 -16.01
C GLN A 75 15.42 -8.73 -14.85
N GLY A 76 15.43 -7.42 -15.08
CA GLY A 76 15.64 -6.42 -14.04
C GLY A 76 14.57 -6.50 -12.93
N TYR A 77 13.32 -6.68 -13.30
CA TYR A 77 12.22 -6.86 -12.34
C TYR A 77 12.39 -8.13 -11.49
N VAL A 78 12.74 -9.26 -12.12
CA VAL A 78 13.00 -10.52 -11.40
C VAL A 78 14.16 -10.37 -10.41
N THR A 79 15.20 -9.64 -10.79
CA THR A 79 16.34 -9.35 -9.90
C THR A 79 15.89 -8.56 -8.66
N VAL A 80 15.06 -7.55 -8.83
CA VAL A 80 14.51 -6.76 -7.72
C VAL A 80 13.60 -7.62 -6.83
N GLN A 81 12.74 -8.46 -7.41
CA GLN A 81 11.88 -9.38 -6.64
C GLN A 81 12.72 -10.35 -5.79
N ARG A 82 13.78 -10.93 -6.36
CA ARG A 82 14.69 -11.84 -5.63
C ARG A 82 15.42 -11.13 -4.49
N LEU A 83 15.87 -9.90 -4.72
CA LEU A 83 16.50 -9.08 -3.69
C LEU A 83 15.52 -8.84 -2.52
N LEU A 84 14.32 -8.35 -2.81
CA LEU A 84 13.32 -8.05 -1.78
C LEU A 84 12.90 -9.31 -1.01
N ALA A 85 12.83 -10.46 -1.65
CA ALA A 85 12.50 -11.71 -0.97
C ALA A 85 13.55 -12.13 0.07
N LYS A 86 14.81 -11.74 -0.11
CA LYS A 86 15.91 -12.02 0.84
C LYS A 86 15.97 -10.98 1.95
N GLU A 87 15.67 -9.73 1.65
CA GLU A 87 15.79 -8.60 2.57
C GLU A 87 14.65 -8.55 3.58
N ALA A 88 14.96 -8.17 4.82
CA ALA A 88 13.95 -7.93 5.85
C ALA A 88 12.97 -6.81 5.45
N PHE A 89 13.45 -5.83 4.68
CA PHE A 89 12.62 -4.73 4.15
C PHE A 89 11.46 -5.26 3.28
N GLY A 90 11.70 -6.26 2.43
CA GLY A 90 10.67 -6.86 1.58
C GLY A 90 9.53 -7.54 2.36
N LYS A 91 9.80 -7.95 3.60
CA LYS A 91 8.83 -8.63 4.48
C LYS A 91 8.03 -7.65 5.35
N LYS A 92 8.41 -6.36 5.41
CA LYS A 92 7.66 -5.34 6.13
C LYS A 92 6.30 -5.10 5.48
N THR A 93 5.30 -4.79 6.29
CA THR A 93 4.02 -4.30 5.78
C THR A 93 4.18 -2.90 5.20
N ILE A 94 3.52 -2.62 4.09
CA ILE A 94 3.68 -1.32 3.39
C ILE A 94 3.29 -0.13 4.27
N ARG A 95 2.33 -0.29 5.16
CA ARG A 95 1.92 0.77 6.12
C ARG A 95 2.98 1.06 7.19
N SER A 96 3.82 0.09 7.53
CA SER A 96 4.89 0.26 8.51
C SER A 96 6.12 0.96 7.93
N VAL A 97 6.24 1.05 6.61
CA VAL A 97 7.39 1.65 5.93
C VAL A 97 7.30 3.17 5.98
N LYS A 98 8.25 3.76 6.67
CA LYS A 98 8.43 5.23 6.73
C LYS A 98 9.47 5.68 5.71
N THR A 99 9.48 6.98 5.40
CA THR A 99 10.49 7.58 4.52
C THR A 99 11.93 7.32 5.02
N SER A 100 12.15 7.34 6.34
CA SER A 100 13.44 7.00 6.94
C SER A 100 13.83 5.55 6.70
N ASP A 101 12.89 4.60 6.80
CA ASP A 101 13.14 3.18 6.53
C ASP A 101 13.53 2.96 5.06
N ALA A 102 12.85 3.64 4.14
CA ALA A 102 13.17 3.60 2.71
C ALA A 102 14.57 4.14 2.42
N LYS A 103 14.97 5.26 3.04
CA LYS A 103 16.32 5.82 2.91
C LYS A 103 17.38 4.87 3.46
N LEU A 104 17.17 4.36 4.67
CA LEU A 104 18.11 3.42 5.33
C LEU A 104 18.29 2.15 4.51
N PHE A 105 17.22 1.59 3.96
CA PHE A 105 17.30 0.43 3.08
C PHE A 105 18.20 0.65 1.87
N LEU A 106 18.07 1.79 1.19
CA LEU A 106 18.93 2.12 0.04
C LEU A 106 20.38 2.37 0.45
N ILE A 107 20.60 2.98 1.62
CA ILE A 107 21.94 3.21 2.17
C ILE A 107 22.63 1.88 2.51
N GLU A 108 21.92 0.96 3.16
CA GLU A 108 22.41 -0.38 3.49
C GLU A 108 22.81 -1.17 2.23
N LEU A 109 22.00 -1.10 1.17
CA LEU A 109 22.31 -1.71 -0.12
C LEU A 109 23.64 -1.19 -0.71
N GLN A 110 23.93 0.09 -0.54
CA GLN A 110 25.17 0.69 -1.01
C GLN A 110 26.37 0.36 -0.11
N GLN A 111 26.21 0.51 1.19
CA GLN A 111 27.32 0.40 2.15
C GLN A 111 27.64 -1.02 2.57
N GLU A 112 26.62 -1.84 2.82
CA GLU A 112 26.80 -3.20 3.30
C GLU A 112 26.86 -4.22 2.15
N ASP A 113 25.96 -4.12 1.18
CA ASP A 113 25.89 -5.04 0.05
C ASP A 113 26.78 -4.63 -1.13
N GLY A 114 27.42 -3.46 -1.05
CA GLY A 114 28.32 -2.97 -2.08
C GLY A 114 27.68 -2.71 -3.45
N LYS A 115 26.35 -2.48 -3.47
CA LYS A 115 25.65 -2.20 -4.73
C LYS A 115 26.02 -0.81 -5.27
N SER A 116 26.20 -0.74 -6.59
CA SER A 116 26.48 0.52 -7.26
C SER A 116 25.28 1.47 -7.20
N TYR A 117 25.53 2.78 -7.31
CA TYR A 117 24.50 3.79 -7.43
C TYR A 117 23.49 3.47 -8.55
N SER A 118 23.98 3.02 -9.70
CA SER A 118 23.15 2.65 -10.86
C SER A 118 22.21 1.47 -10.53
N SER A 119 22.70 0.45 -9.82
CA SER A 119 21.87 -0.70 -9.40
C SER A 119 20.77 -0.25 -8.43
N ILE A 120 21.10 0.60 -7.47
CA ILE A 120 20.15 1.11 -6.49
C ILE A 120 19.12 2.04 -7.17
N HIS A 121 19.53 2.84 -8.13
CA HIS A 121 18.64 3.65 -8.96
C HIS A 121 17.60 2.78 -9.68
N THR A 122 18.02 1.63 -10.21
CA THR A 122 17.13 0.65 -10.85
C THR A 122 16.15 0.04 -9.83
N ILE A 123 16.61 -0.34 -8.64
CA ILE A 123 15.77 -0.89 -7.56
C ILE A 123 14.73 0.15 -7.14
N ARG A 124 15.13 1.39 -6.90
CA ARG A 124 14.21 2.49 -6.58
C ARG A 124 13.23 2.76 -7.72
N GLY A 125 13.65 2.61 -8.97
CA GLY A 125 12.81 2.73 -10.16
C GLY A 125 11.66 1.73 -10.22
N VAL A 126 11.74 0.64 -9.47
CA VAL A 126 10.65 -0.32 -9.25
C VAL A 126 9.85 0.01 -8.00
N LEU A 127 10.52 0.32 -6.89
CA LEU A 127 9.88 0.55 -5.59
C LEU A 127 9.03 1.84 -5.56
N ARG A 128 9.56 2.94 -6.09
CA ARG A 128 8.85 4.23 -6.08
C ARG A 128 7.50 4.17 -6.78
N PRO A 129 7.38 3.69 -8.04
CA PRO A 129 6.09 3.60 -8.70
C PRO A 129 5.19 2.51 -8.07
N ALA A 130 5.72 1.44 -7.48
CA ALA A 130 4.93 0.46 -6.76
C ALA A 130 4.24 1.08 -5.53
N PHE A 131 4.97 1.84 -4.73
CA PHE A 131 4.40 2.60 -3.61
C PHE A 131 3.49 3.75 -4.08
N GLN A 132 3.77 4.35 -5.23
CA GLN A 132 2.87 5.35 -5.81
C GLN A 132 1.53 4.72 -6.19
N MET A 133 1.52 3.53 -6.76
CA MET A 133 0.28 2.78 -7.02
C MET A 133 -0.52 2.57 -5.72
N ALA A 134 0.14 2.25 -4.61
CA ALA A 134 -0.54 2.11 -3.32
C ALA A 134 -1.13 3.43 -2.82
N VAL A 135 -0.51 4.56 -3.10
CA VAL A 135 -1.06 5.90 -2.80
C VAL A 135 -2.25 6.22 -3.72
N ASP A 136 -2.13 5.92 -5.00
CA ASP A 136 -3.20 6.14 -5.99
C ASP A 136 -4.43 5.25 -5.73
N ASP A 137 -4.23 4.08 -5.14
CA ASP A 137 -5.28 3.15 -4.68
C ASP A 137 -5.82 3.49 -3.27
N ASP A 138 -5.44 4.62 -2.69
CA ASP A 138 -5.84 5.07 -1.34
C ASP A 138 -5.43 4.12 -0.19
N ILE A 139 -4.49 3.22 -0.43
CA ILE A 139 -3.95 2.32 0.60
C ILE A 139 -2.98 3.04 1.51
N LEU A 140 -2.16 3.93 0.95
CA LEU A 140 -1.19 4.77 1.64
C LEU A 140 -1.51 6.25 1.44
N VAL A 141 -1.19 7.06 2.44
CA VAL A 141 -1.34 8.52 2.36
C VAL A 141 -0.17 9.17 1.62
N LYS A 142 1.04 8.60 1.78
CA LYS A 142 2.28 9.17 1.25
C LYS A 142 3.21 8.08 0.74
N ASN A 143 3.89 8.37 -0.36
CA ASN A 143 4.92 7.49 -0.91
C ASN A 143 6.23 7.64 -0.11
N PRO A 144 6.73 6.57 0.57
CA PRO A 144 7.97 6.64 1.33
C PRO A 144 9.22 6.82 0.45
N PHE A 145 9.16 6.51 -0.84
CA PHE A 145 10.23 6.71 -1.81
C PHE A 145 10.13 8.03 -2.59
N GLY A 146 9.33 8.98 -2.13
CA GLY A 146 9.14 10.28 -2.77
C GLY A 146 10.35 11.22 -2.71
N PHE A 147 11.41 10.89 -1.97
CA PHE A 147 12.63 11.67 -1.84
C PHE A 147 13.55 11.53 -3.06
N GLN A 148 14.49 12.46 -3.23
CA GLN A 148 15.54 12.36 -4.23
C GLN A 148 16.75 11.58 -3.70
N LEU A 149 17.47 10.86 -4.58
CA LEU A 149 18.67 10.11 -4.19
C LEU A 149 19.87 11.01 -3.88
N ALA A 150 19.90 12.21 -4.44
CA ALA A 150 20.93 13.19 -4.12
C ALA A 150 20.93 13.50 -2.61
N GLY A 151 22.09 13.40 -1.97
CA GLY A 151 22.25 13.59 -0.53
C GLY A 151 21.86 12.37 0.34
N VAL A 152 21.36 11.31 -0.26
CA VAL A 152 21.08 10.03 0.44
C VAL A 152 22.16 9.00 0.10
N LEU A 153 22.52 8.89 -1.16
CA LEU A 153 23.53 7.96 -1.66
C LEU A 153 24.74 8.71 -2.23
N VAL A 154 25.91 8.06 -2.13
CA VAL A 154 27.12 8.54 -2.80
C VAL A 154 27.08 8.12 -4.26
N ASN A 155 27.26 9.09 -5.16
CA ASN A 155 27.36 8.86 -6.60
C ASN A 155 28.83 9.04 -7.06
N ASP A 156 29.58 7.97 -7.09
CA ASP A 156 31.00 7.96 -7.46
C ASP A 156 31.23 8.26 -8.95
N ALA A 157 30.17 8.26 -9.76
CA ALA A 157 30.25 8.60 -11.19
C ALA A 157 30.28 10.13 -11.43
N VAL A 158 30.03 10.94 -10.41
CA VAL A 158 30.06 12.41 -10.44
C VAL A 158 31.28 12.86 -9.63
N THR A 159 32.42 12.90 -10.26
CA THR A 159 33.61 13.55 -9.74
C THR A 159 33.79 14.93 -10.36
#